data_48dcbdfa361b50bd4672cc358f2b95f2
#
_entry.id   48dcbdfa361b50bd4672cc358f2b95f2
#
_cell.length_a   1.000
_cell.length_b   1.000
_cell.length_c   1.000
_cell.angle_alpha   90.00
_cell.angle_beta   90.00
_cell.angle_gamma   90.00
#
_symmetry.space_group_name_H-M   'P 1'
#
loop_
_entity.id
_entity.type
_entity.pdbx_description
1 polymer ?
#
loop_
_entity_poly.entity_id
_entity_poly.type
_entity_poly.pdbx_seq_one_letter_code
_entity_poly.pdbx_strand_id
1 'polypeptide(L)'
;FIRFKLALTEEAPKIKPYFEDQWAELPDTRSAAISSSLKLIEGLHARWTTLLQSLHSEDLNREYIHPEHGKRFSLGETIGMYAWHCEHHLAHIAIALKN
;
A
#
# COMPACT_ATOMS: atom_id res chain seq x y z
N PHE A 1 4.29 -0.60 -0.15
CA PHE A 1 5.62 -1.23 -0.14
C PHE A 1 6.70 -0.23 -0.56
N ILE A 2 6.56 0.37 -1.74
CA ILE A 2 7.54 1.34 -2.26
C ILE A 2 7.70 2.55 -1.32
N ARG A 3 6.61 3.07 -0.79
CA ARG A 3 6.64 4.22 0.14
C ARG A 3 7.47 3.92 1.40
N PHE A 4 7.39 2.69 1.89
CA PHE A 4 8.20 2.25 3.04
C PHE A 4 9.69 2.28 2.70
N LYS A 5 10.06 1.73 1.55
CA LYS A 5 11.46 1.72 1.12
C LYS A 5 12.00 3.11 0.87
N LEU A 6 11.20 3.99 0.28
CA LEU A 6 11.58 5.38 0.09
C LEU A 6 11.83 6.08 1.43
N ALA A 7 10.90 5.95 2.38
CA ALA A 7 11.03 6.58 3.69
C ALA A 7 12.22 6.02 4.49
N LEU A 8 12.56 4.76 4.29
CA LEU A 8 13.70 4.12 4.98
C LEU A 8 15.05 4.49 4.37
N THR A 9 15.08 4.97 3.14
CA THR A 9 16.32 5.26 2.41
C THR A 9 16.53 6.73 2.11
N GLU A 10 15.51 7.56 2.25
CA GLU A 10 15.58 9.00 1.96
C GLU A 10 14.99 9.79 3.12
N GLU A 11 15.39 11.06 3.24
CA GLU A 11 14.88 11.94 4.29
C GLU A 11 13.56 12.57 3.84
N ALA A 12 12.46 12.17 4.49
CA ALA A 12 11.10 12.67 4.21
C ALA A 12 10.78 12.83 2.71
N PRO A 13 10.88 11.74 1.93
CA PRO A 13 10.67 11.83 0.48
C PRO A 13 9.22 12.17 0.15
N LYS A 14 9.03 12.90 -0.94
CA LYS A 14 7.71 13.10 -1.54
C LYS A 14 7.38 11.87 -2.38
N ILE A 15 6.23 11.25 -2.13
CA ILE A 15 5.76 10.16 -2.96
C ILE A 15 5.10 10.71 -4.22
N LYS A 16 5.01 9.89 -5.25
CA LYS A 16 4.30 10.25 -6.47
C LYS A 16 2.89 9.66 -6.43
N PRO A 17 1.83 10.49 -6.45
CA PRO A 17 0.47 9.99 -6.63
C PRO A 17 0.29 9.53 -8.08
N TYR A 18 -0.74 8.74 -8.32
CA TYR A 18 -1.05 8.25 -9.66
C TYR A 18 -2.57 8.24 -9.87
N PHE A 19 -2.97 8.19 -11.12
CA PHE A 19 -4.38 8.17 -11.50
C PHE A 19 -4.89 6.73 -11.48
N GLU A 20 -5.30 6.25 -10.30
CA GLU A 20 -5.70 4.86 -10.08
C GLU A 20 -6.91 4.46 -10.94
N ASP A 21 -7.83 5.39 -11.18
CA ASP A 21 -8.98 5.16 -12.05
C ASP A 21 -8.55 4.88 -13.50
N GLN A 22 -7.56 5.61 -13.99
CA GLN A 22 -7.02 5.41 -15.33
C GLN A 22 -6.21 4.12 -15.43
N TRP A 23 -5.47 3.78 -14.37
CA TRP A 23 -4.75 2.51 -14.31
C TRP A 23 -5.71 1.32 -14.40
N ALA A 24 -6.85 1.41 -13.73
CA ALA A 24 -7.87 0.38 -13.76
C ALA A 24 -8.47 0.14 -15.15
N GLU A 25 -8.38 1.13 -16.04
CA GLU A 25 -8.89 1.03 -17.42
C GLU A 25 -7.86 0.49 -18.42
N LEU A 26 -6.62 0.27 -17.98
CA LEU A 26 -5.60 -0.28 -18.86
C LEU A 26 -5.93 -1.72 -19.26
N PRO A 27 -5.51 -2.15 -20.49
CA PRO A 27 -5.90 -3.45 -21.04
C PRO A 27 -5.54 -4.65 -20.15
N ASP A 28 -4.40 -4.61 -19.46
CA ASP A 28 -3.97 -5.72 -18.60
C ASP A 28 -4.92 -5.94 -17.42
N THR A 29 -5.50 -4.86 -16.89
CA THR A 29 -6.48 -4.96 -15.79
C THR A 29 -7.73 -5.70 -16.25
N ARG A 30 -8.15 -5.49 -17.49
CA ARG A 30 -9.38 -6.07 -18.02
C ARG A 30 -9.19 -7.50 -18.52
N SER A 31 -8.00 -7.82 -19.04
CA SER A 31 -7.77 -9.09 -19.75
C SER A 31 -6.89 -10.08 -19.01
N ALA A 32 -6.13 -9.65 -18.00
CA ALA A 32 -5.24 -10.53 -17.26
C ALA A 32 -6.02 -11.55 -16.43
N ALA A 33 -5.47 -12.76 -16.31
CA ALA A 33 -6.04 -13.76 -15.41
C ALA A 33 -5.89 -13.32 -13.96
N ILE A 34 -6.94 -13.53 -13.17
CA ILE A 34 -6.93 -13.18 -11.74
C ILE A 34 -5.80 -13.88 -10.98
N SER A 35 -5.41 -15.07 -11.41
CA SER A 35 -4.30 -15.83 -10.80
C SER A 35 -2.98 -15.05 -10.81
N SER A 36 -2.71 -14.27 -11.86
CA SER A 36 -1.51 -13.45 -11.95
C SER A 36 -1.52 -12.35 -10.89
N SER A 37 -2.66 -11.70 -10.69
CA SER A 37 -2.83 -10.66 -9.66
C SER A 37 -2.66 -11.24 -8.25
N LEU A 38 -3.23 -12.42 -8.01
CA LEU A 38 -3.10 -13.08 -6.70
C LEU A 38 -1.64 -13.43 -6.39
N LYS A 39 -0.88 -13.88 -7.40
CA LYS A 39 0.55 -14.16 -7.24
C LYS A 39 1.35 -12.89 -6.94
N LEU A 40 1.04 -11.78 -7.59
CA LEU A 40 1.68 -10.49 -7.32
C LEU A 40 1.42 -10.04 -5.88
N ILE A 41 0.18 -10.13 -5.43
CA ILE A 41 -0.20 -9.73 -4.06
C ILE A 41 0.50 -10.64 -3.04
N GLU A 42 0.50 -11.94 -3.26
CA GLU A 42 1.15 -12.89 -2.36
C GLU A 42 2.64 -12.60 -2.23
N GLY A 43 3.34 -12.45 -3.36
CA GLY A 43 4.77 -12.14 -3.35
C GLY A 43 5.09 -10.80 -2.71
N LEU A 44 4.27 -9.79 -3.02
CA LEU A 44 4.44 -8.45 -2.45
C LEU A 44 4.26 -8.47 -0.93
N HIS A 45 3.22 -9.11 -0.43
CA HIS A 45 2.96 -9.21 1.00
C HIS A 45 4.03 -10.00 1.73
N ALA A 46 4.55 -11.07 1.15
CA ALA A 46 5.64 -11.84 1.74
C ALA A 46 6.89 -10.96 1.91
N ARG A 47 7.27 -10.22 0.87
CA ARG A 47 8.41 -9.30 0.90
C ARG A 47 8.19 -8.16 1.88
N TRP A 48 7.00 -7.59 1.87
CA TRP A 48 6.65 -6.47 2.76
C TRP A 48 6.64 -6.90 4.22
N THR A 49 6.09 -8.07 4.51
CA THR A 49 6.10 -8.63 5.87
C THR A 49 7.53 -8.80 6.38
N THR A 50 8.42 -9.34 5.55
CA THR A 50 9.84 -9.47 5.90
C THR A 50 10.47 -8.11 6.22
N LEU A 51 10.17 -7.10 5.40
CA LEU A 51 10.65 -5.74 5.64
C LEU A 51 10.15 -5.19 6.97
N LEU A 52 8.84 -5.30 7.22
CA LEU A 52 8.22 -4.80 8.45
C LEU A 52 8.79 -5.46 9.70
N GLN A 53 9.03 -6.77 9.64
CA GLN A 53 9.61 -7.52 10.77
C GLN A 53 11.05 -7.11 11.07
N SER A 54 11.75 -6.53 10.10
CA SER A 54 13.13 -6.05 10.28
C SER A 54 13.22 -4.66 10.90
N LEU A 55 12.11 -3.91 10.98
CA LEU A 55 12.13 -2.53 11.45
C LEU A 55 12.34 -2.44 12.96
N HIS A 56 13.13 -1.45 13.37
CA HIS A 56 13.26 -1.05 14.76
C HIS A 56 12.21 0.01 15.11
N SER A 57 11.97 0.24 16.39
CA SER A 57 10.97 1.21 16.84
C SER A 57 11.22 2.62 16.30
N GLU A 58 12.47 3.01 16.16
CA GLU A 58 12.85 4.32 15.61
C GLU A 58 12.51 4.47 14.13
N ASP A 59 12.51 3.36 13.37
CA ASP A 59 12.14 3.40 11.95
C ASP A 59 10.68 3.77 11.74
N LEU A 60 9.83 3.47 12.73
CA LEU A 60 8.41 3.79 12.67
C LEU A 60 8.13 5.29 12.66
N ASN A 61 9.09 6.10 13.09
CA ASN A 61 9.00 7.55 13.07
C ASN A 61 9.47 8.17 11.76
N ARG A 62 10.03 7.39 10.84
CA ARG A 62 10.41 7.88 9.54
C ARG A 62 9.17 8.24 8.74
N GLU A 63 9.28 9.29 7.93
CA GLU A 63 8.12 9.90 7.29
C GLU A 63 8.28 9.99 5.78
N TYR A 64 7.16 10.07 5.09
CA TYR A 64 7.07 10.49 3.70
C TYR A 64 6.02 11.59 3.58
N ILE A 65 6.07 12.35 2.48
CA ILE A 65 5.16 13.47 2.23
C ILE A 65 4.22 13.08 1.10
N HIS A 66 2.91 13.23 1.33
CA HIS A 66 1.90 13.05 0.30
C HIS A 66 1.62 14.41 -0.34
N PRO A 67 1.99 14.64 -1.60
CA PRO A 67 1.93 15.97 -2.21
C PRO A 67 0.52 16.52 -2.38
N GLU A 68 -0.49 15.67 -2.55
CA GLU A 68 -1.89 16.11 -2.69
C GLU A 68 -2.41 16.79 -1.44
N HIS A 69 -1.92 16.39 -0.27
CA HIS A 69 -2.37 16.91 1.01
C HIS A 69 -1.31 17.76 1.71
N GLY A 70 -0.08 17.76 1.20
CA GLY A 70 1.06 18.40 1.87
C GLY A 70 1.34 17.78 3.23
N LYS A 71 0.75 16.63 3.54
CA LYS A 71 0.79 16.01 4.86
C LYS A 71 1.93 15.01 4.96
N ARG A 72 2.59 15.01 6.12
CA ARG A 72 3.58 14.00 6.47
C ARG A 72 2.90 12.82 7.14
N PHE A 73 3.31 11.62 6.73
CA PHE A 73 2.85 10.37 7.35
C PHE A 73 4.05 9.61 7.86
N SER A 74 3.98 9.14 9.11
CA SER A 74 5.00 8.23 9.63
C SER A 74 4.73 6.82 9.13
N LEU A 75 5.76 5.97 9.13
CA LEU A 75 5.59 4.56 8.80
C LEU A 75 4.66 3.86 9.79
N GLY A 76 4.72 4.22 11.08
CA GLY A 76 3.81 3.68 12.08
C GLY A 76 2.34 3.97 11.76
N GLU A 77 2.02 5.22 11.43
CA GLU A 77 0.66 5.61 11.00
C GLU A 77 0.24 4.84 9.75
N THR A 78 1.15 4.68 8.80
CA THR A 78 0.88 4.02 7.53
C THR A 78 0.58 2.53 7.71
N ILE A 79 1.26 1.85 8.62
CA ILE A 79 0.95 0.46 8.96
C ILE A 79 -0.49 0.33 9.43
N GLY A 80 -0.92 1.21 10.34
CA GLY A 80 -2.29 1.23 10.84
C GLY A 80 -3.30 1.50 9.73
N MET A 81 -3.00 2.44 8.83
CA MET A 81 -3.87 2.77 7.70
C MET A 81 -4.04 1.58 6.75
N TYR A 82 -2.98 0.87 6.42
CA TYR A 82 -3.06 -0.29 5.52
C TYR A 82 -3.82 -1.46 6.17
N ALA A 83 -3.64 -1.69 7.45
CA ALA A 83 -4.41 -2.71 8.17
C ALA A 83 -5.91 -2.39 8.13
N TRP A 84 -6.28 -1.15 8.44
CA TRP A 84 -7.67 -0.70 8.36
C TRP A 84 -8.22 -0.81 6.94
N HIS A 85 -7.42 -0.42 5.93
CA HIS A 85 -7.81 -0.40 4.53
C HIS A 85 -8.16 -1.80 4.02
N CYS A 86 -7.37 -2.80 4.38
CA CYS A 86 -7.65 -4.18 4.02
C CYS A 86 -8.97 -4.67 4.63
N GLU A 87 -9.19 -4.40 5.90
CA GLU A 87 -10.43 -4.77 6.59
C GLU A 87 -11.64 -4.07 6.01
N HIS A 88 -11.47 -2.80 5.64
CA HIS A 88 -12.53 -1.99 5.03
C HIS A 88 -13.00 -2.60 3.70
N HIS A 89 -12.07 -2.97 2.83
CA HIS A 89 -12.41 -3.61 1.56
C HIS A 89 -12.99 -5.01 1.74
N LEU A 90 -12.49 -5.76 2.71
CA LEU A 90 -13.06 -7.07 3.03
C LEU A 90 -14.52 -6.94 3.48
N ALA A 91 -14.82 -5.92 4.28
CA ALA A 91 -16.19 -5.63 4.70
C ALA A 91 -17.09 -5.28 3.50
N HIS A 92 -16.59 -4.52 2.54
CA HIS A 92 -17.33 -4.22 1.31
C HIS A 92 -17.66 -5.48 0.51
N ILE A 93 -16.72 -6.42 0.41
CA ILE A 93 -16.95 -7.70 -0.26
C ILE A 93 -18.03 -8.50 0.48
N ALA A 94 -17.95 -8.56 1.80
CA ALA A 94 -18.93 -9.26 2.62
C ALA A 94 -20.35 -8.68 2.45
N ILE A 95 -20.47 -7.35 2.41
CA ILE A 95 -21.75 -6.67 2.17
C ILE A 95 -22.28 -7.02 0.78
N ALA A 96 -21.44 -6.99 -0.24
CA ALA A 96 -21.84 -7.32 -1.61
C ALA A 96 -22.36 -8.75 -1.73
N LEU A 97 -21.75 -9.68 -1.01
CA LEU A 97 -22.15 -11.10 -1.05
C LEU A 97 -23.48 -11.36 -0.36
N LYS A 98 -23.95 -10.47 0.50
CA LYS A 98 -25.25 -10.60 1.17
C LYS A 98 -26.42 -10.16 0.29
N ASN A 99 -26.15 -9.43 -0.76
CA ASN A 99 -27.16 -8.96 -1.70
C ASN A 99 -27.21 -9.89 -2.90
#